data_d9903174c50a295c648441f1522fd476
#
_entry.id   d9903174c50a295c648441f1522fd476
#
_cell.length_a   1.000
_cell.length_b   1.000
_cell.length_c   1.000
_cell.angle_alpha   90.00
_cell.angle_beta   90.00
_cell.angle_gamma   90.00
#
_symmetry.space_group_name_H-M   'P 1'
#
loop_
_entity.id
_entity.type
_entity.pdbx_description
1 polymer ?
#
loop_
_entity_poly.entity_id
_entity_poly.type
_entity_poly.pdbx_seq_one_letter_code
_entity_poly.pdbx_strand_id
1 'polypeptide(L)'
;MTSLSESQNRRLTMIKTILVDDDFLVLQALETILSVQDHIEVVGTCQDGKDAVELYNTHQPDLVLMDIRMEPTTGIEAAETILKDFPEAKILFLTTFQDDEYITKALSLGCRGYLLKQHIKGILPAIDAVMNGQIVYDSTIEMPVKKTFEKKSSAHLSERENELLYLVAEGFNNKEIAEKMYLSEGTVRNYLSALLEKLELRDRTQLAVYYYKEL
;
A
#
# COMPACT_ATOMS: atom_id res chain seq x y z
N MET A 1 51.89 12.74 11.50
CA MET A 1 51.53 12.99 10.10
C MET A 1 50.45 11.96 9.77
N THR A 2 49.31 12.33 10.04
CA THR A 2 48.19 12.81 9.21
C THR A 2 47.47 11.68 8.46
N SER A 3 46.43 11.13 9.07
CA SER A 3 45.33 10.48 8.36
C SER A 3 44.01 11.16 8.73
N LEU A 4 43.84 12.37 8.22
CA LEU A 4 42.57 13.08 8.13
C LEU A 4 42.14 12.98 6.69
N SER A 5 40.86 12.58 6.46
CA SER A 5 40.10 12.79 5.22
C SER A 5 39.66 11.57 4.43
N GLU A 6 38.93 10.64 5.06
CA GLU A 6 38.05 9.75 4.28
C GLU A 6 36.56 9.95 4.55
N SER A 7 36.15 10.98 5.29
CA SER A 7 34.78 11.22 5.71
C SER A 7 34.05 12.37 5.00
N GLN A 8 34.57 12.92 3.90
CA GLN A 8 33.98 14.12 3.28
C GLN A 8 33.75 14.03 1.77
N ASN A 9 33.26 12.93 1.23
CA ASN A 9 32.79 12.95 -0.15
C ASN A 9 31.52 12.07 -0.35
N ARG A 10 30.56 12.14 0.54
CA ARG A 10 29.20 11.85 0.14
C ARG A 10 28.74 13.06 -0.68
N ARG A 11 28.90 13.02 -2.00
CA ARG A 11 28.06 13.82 -2.89
C ARG A 11 26.62 13.53 -2.47
N LEU A 12 25.96 14.53 -1.89
CA LEU A 12 24.53 14.50 -1.68
C LEU A 12 23.92 14.36 -3.08
N THR A 13 23.56 13.15 -3.46
CA THR A 13 22.83 12.94 -4.69
C THR A 13 21.47 13.59 -4.48
N MET A 14 21.14 14.58 -5.31
CA MET A 14 19.85 15.26 -5.30
C MET A 14 18.75 14.22 -5.51
N ILE A 15 17.78 14.20 -4.63
CA ILE A 15 16.58 13.34 -4.74
C ILE A 15 15.62 14.05 -5.68
N LYS A 16 15.51 13.54 -6.90
CA LYS A 16 14.52 14.03 -7.87
C LYS A 16 13.14 13.58 -7.49
N THR A 17 12.25 14.50 -7.24
CA THR A 17 10.90 14.24 -6.75
C THR A 17 9.87 14.83 -7.68
N ILE A 18 8.80 14.08 -8.00
CA ILE A 18 7.58 14.64 -8.60
C ILE A 18 6.48 14.71 -7.55
N LEU A 19 5.63 15.74 -7.66
CA LEU A 19 4.50 15.99 -6.76
C LEU A 19 3.20 15.87 -7.56
N VAL A 20 2.27 15.11 -7.02
CA VAL A 20 1.00 14.82 -7.69
C VAL A 20 -0.15 15.00 -6.69
N ASP A 21 -1.01 15.97 -6.94
CA ASP A 21 -2.15 16.29 -6.08
C ASP A 21 -3.15 17.15 -6.86
N ASP A 22 -4.44 16.87 -6.81
CA ASP A 22 -5.46 17.66 -7.50
C ASP A 22 -5.69 19.03 -6.85
N ASP A 23 -5.28 19.22 -5.59
CA ASP A 23 -5.29 20.50 -4.89
C ASP A 23 -4.00 21.29 -5.16
N PHE A 24 -4.12 22.34 -5.97
CA PHE A 24 -3.02 23.24 -6.29
C PHE A 24 -2.37 23.89 -5.06
N LEU A 25 -3.13 24.17 -4.00
CA LEU A 25 -2.55 24.76 -2.77
C LEU A 25 -1.67 23.77 -2.03
N VAL A 26 -2.04 22.48 -2.05
CA VAL A 26 -1.22 21.42 -1.49
C VAL A 26 0.08 21.28 -2.29
N LEU A 27 0.03 21.28 -3.63
CA LEU A 27 1.23 21.25 -4.47
C LEU A 27 2.17 22.42 -4.16
N GLN A 28 1.66 23.65 -4.08
CA GLN A 28 2.47 24.82 -3.73
C GLN A 28 3.10 24.72 -2.35
N ALA A 29 2.34 24.21 -1.36
CA ALA A 29 2.84 24.04 0.00
C ALA A 29 3.97 23.00 0.04
N LEU A 30 3.79 21.85 -0.63
CA LEU A 30 4.80 20.80 -0.74
C LEU A 30 6.05 21.29 -1.46
N GLU A 31 5.90 21.97 -2.59
CA GLU A 31 7.00 22.54 -3.34
C GLU A 31 7.81 23.54 -2.49
N THR A 32 7.12 24.41 -1.74
CA THR A 32 7.75 25.35 -0.80
C THR A 32 8.55 24.64 0.28
N ILE A 33 7.98 23.58 0.89
CA ILE A 33 8.62 22.79 1.96
C ILE A 33 9.86 22.07 1.43
N LEU A 34 9.78 21.52 0.22
CA LEU A 34 10.87 20.73 -0.36
C LEU A 34 11.97 21.61 -0.95
N SER A 35 11.62 22.76 -1.53
CA SER A 35 12.60 23.69 -2.16
C SER A 35 13.64 24.28 -1.20
N VAL A 36 13.36 24.27 0.11
CA VAL A 36 14.34 24.73 1.12
C VAL A 36 15.29 23.62 1.58
N GLN A 37 15.18 22.43 1.00
CA GLN A 37 16.07 21.29 1.30
C GLN A 37 17.16 21.19 0.25
N ASP A 38 18.42 21.28 0.64
CA ASP A 38 19.58 21.26 -0.26
C ASP A 38 19.77 19.94 -1.02
N HIS A 39 19.04 18.88 -0.64
CA HIS A 39 19.19 17.53 -1.19
C HIS A 39 17.94 17.02 -1.93
N ILE A 40 16.91 17.86 -2.10
CA ILE A 40 15.66 17.48 -2.79
C ILE A 40 15.42 18.46 -3.95
N GLU A 41 15.13 17.93 -5.12
CA GLU A 41 14.78 18.69 -6.31
C GLU A 41 13.38 18.27 -6.79
N VAL A 42 12.43 19.20 -6.82
CA VAL A 42 11.12 18.98 -7.45
C VAL A 42 11.30 19.17 -8.94
N VAL A 43 11.24 18.06 -9.70
CA VAL A 43 11.46 18.05 -11.16
C VAL A 43 10.15 18.15 -11.96
N GLY A 44 9.02 18.07 -11.30
CA GLY A 44 7.71 18.25 -11.93
C GLY A 44 6.57 18.16 -10.95
N THR A 45 5.45 18.80 -11.31
CA THR A 45 4.19 18.76 -10.57
C THR A 45 3.03 18.52 -11.53
N CYS A 46 2.01 17.77 -11.11
CA CYS A 46 0.77 17.60 -11.86
C CYS A 46 -0.43 17.35 -10.93
N GLN A 47 -1.63 17.45 -11.50
CA GLN A 47 -2.89 17.38 -10.76
C GLN A 47 -3.71 16.11 -11.08
N ASP A 48 -3.18 15.20 -11.88
CA ASP A 48 -3.88 14.03 -12.40
C ASP A 48 -2.93 12.82 -12.43
N GLY A 49 -3.49 11.64 -12.16
CA GLY A 49 -2.72 10.40 -12.18
C GLY A 49 -2.17 10.02 -13.57
N LYS A 50 -2.84 10.37 -14.65
CA LYS A 50 -2.35 10.14 -16.01
C LYS A 50 -1.11 10.98 -16.28
N ASP A 51 -1.16 12.26 -15.93
CA ASP A 51 -0.03 13.16 -16.10
C ASP A 51 1.15 12.74 -15.21
N ALA A 52 0.86 12.15 -14.05
CA ALA A 52 1.89 11.57 -13.17
C ALA A 52 2.69 10.45 -13.86
N VAL A 53 2.02 9.57 -14.61
CA VAL A 53 2.67 8.51 -15.40
C VAL A 53 3.55 9.12 -16.49
N GLU A 54 3.09 10.16 -17.18
CA GLU A 54 3.86 10.87 -18.23
C GLU A 54 5.09 11.58 -17.64
N LEU A 55 4.94 12.25 -16.49
CA LEU A 55 6.05 12.88 -15.76
C LEU A 55 7.06 11.84 -15.27
N TYR A 56 6.59 10.71 -14.75
CA TYR A 56 7.48 9.63 -14.33
C TYR A 56 8.32 9.11 -15.49
N ASN A 57 7.70 8.84 -16.64
CA ASN A 57 8.40 8.38 -17.84
C ASN A 57 9.44 9.38 -18.33
N THR A 58 9.14 10.67 -18.23
CA THR A 58 10.00 11.75 -18.73
C THR A 58 11.20 12.02 -17.82
N HIS A 59 10.96 12.07 -16.51
CA HIS A 59 11.97 12.52 -15.53
C HIS A 59 12.67 11.38 -14.79
N GLN A 60 12.10 10.15 -14.79
CA GLN A 60 12.62 9.02 -14.02
C GLN A 60 13.00 9.45 -12.59
N PRO A 61 12.05 9.98 -11.80
CA PRO A 61 12.35 10.53 -10.48
C PRO A 61 12.77 9.45 -9.50
N ASP A 62 13.51 9.85 -8.46
CA ASP A 62 13.88 8.97 -7.35
C ASP A 62 12.69 8.70 -6.41
N LEU A 63 11.73 9.65 -6.36
CA LEU A 63 10.56 9.60 -5.49
C LEU A 63 9.34 10.24 -6.15
N VAL A 64 8.18 9.63 -5.92
CA VAL A 64 6.87 10.21 -6.24
C VAL A 64 6.12 10.47 -4.93
N LEU A 65 5.73 11.72 -4.68
CA LEU A 65 4.76 12.08 -3.65
C LEU A 65 3.41 12.26 -4.33
N MET A 66 2.42 11.46 -3.97
CA MET A 66 1.18 11.39 -4.74
C MET A 66 -0.05 11.29 -3.84
N ASP A 67 -1.05 12.13 -4.09
CA ASP A 67 -2.37 11.92 -3.48
C ASP A 67 -3.03 10.66 -4.09
N ILE A 68 -3.90 10.08 -3.30
CA ILE A 68 -4.67 8.89 -3.71
C ILE A 68 -5.91 9.29 -4.48
N ARG A 69 -6.63 10.30 -3.98
CA ARG A 69 -7.94 10.70 -4.53
C ARG A 69 -7.80 11.87 -5.46
N MET A 70 -7.72 11.58 -6.74
CA MET A 70 -7.71 12.57 -7.82
C MET A 70 -8.68 12.12 -8.91
N GLU A 71 -9.17 13.07 -9.71
CA GLU A 71 -10.00 12.81 -10.88
C GLU A 71 -9.36 13.41 -12.13
N PRO A 72 -9.46 12.76 -13.30
CA PRO A 72 -10.18 11.52 -13.59
C PRO A 72 -9.41 10.24 -13.25
N THR A 73 -8.09 10.30 -13.02
CA THR A 73 -7.25 9.13 -12.73
C THR A 73 -6.73 9.20 -11.30
N THR A 74 -7.04 8.20 -10.50
CA THR A 74 -6.61 8.13 -9.10
C THR A 74 -5.11 7.87 -8.96
N GLY A 75 -4.53 8.25 -7.82
CA GLY A 75 -3.12 7.95 -7.52
C GLY A 75 -2.82 6.46 -7.44
N ILE A 76 -3.81 5.64 -7.04
CA ILE A 76 -3.66 4.18 -7.03
C ILE A 76 -3.51 3.63 -8.45
N GLU A 77 -4.34 4.07 -9.41
CA GLU A 77 -4.27 3.66 -10.81
C GLU A 77 -2.96 4.11 -11.46
N ALA A 78 -2.52 5.33 -11.14
CA ALA A 78 -1.22 5.84 -11.57
C ALA A 78 -0.06 5.01 -11.01
N ALA A 79 -0.09 4.70 -9.70
CA ALA A 79 0.92 3.86 -9.05
C ALA A 79 0.98 2.46 -9.64
N GLU A 80 -0.18 1.85 -9.90
CA GLU A 80 -0.28 0.52 -10.54
C GLU A 80 0.37 0.53 -11.92
N THR A 81 0.13 1.58 -12.71
CA THR A 81 0.73 1.75 -14.03
C THR A 81 2.24 1.97 -13.96
N ILE A 82 2.71 2.85 -13.07
CA ILE A 82 4.13 3.11 -12.88
C ILE A 82 4.87 1.86 -12.41
N LEU A 83 4.36 1.19 -11.36
CA LEU A 83 5.03 0.02 -10.78
C LEU A 83 5.03 -1.22 -11.68
N LYS A 84 4.08 -1.30 -12.62
CA LYS A 84 4.09 -2.35 -13.65
C LYS A 84 5.29 -2.23 -14.57
N ASP A 85 5.64 -1.01 -14.99
CA ASP A 85 6.73 -0.74 -15.92
C ASP A 85 8.06 -0.50 -15.17
N PHE A 86 7.99 0.01 -13.94
CA PHE A 86 9.11 0.32 -13.06
C PHE A 86 8.92 -0.27 -11.65
N PRO A 87 9.17 -1.56 -11.44
CA PRO A 87 8.91 -2.25 -10.16
C PRO A 87 9.68 -1.67 -8.95
N GLU A 88 10.79 -0.95 -9.21
CA GLU A 88 11.61 -0.33 -8.15
C GLU A 88 11.22 1.13 -7.86
N ALA A 89 10.19 1.65 -8.53
CA ALA A 89 9.73 3.01 -8.30
C ALA A 89 9.34 3.23 -6.82
N LYS A 90 9.80 4.34 -6.26
CA LYS A 90 9.45 4.73 -4.90
C LYS A 90 8.26 5.67 -4.93
N ILE A 91 7.14 5.20 -4.44
CA ILE A 91 5.90 5.97 -4.34
C ILE A 91 5.52 6.09 -2.88
N LEU A 92 5.37 7.33 -2.41
CA LEU A 92 4.91 7.70 -1.09
C LEU A 92 3.57 8.43 -1.24
N PHE A 93 2.50 7.81 -0.75
CA PHE A 93 1.19 8.43 -0.79
C PHE A 93 1.02 9.48 0.29
N LEU A 94 0.38 10.60 -0.09
CA LEU A 94 -0.09 11.65 0.80
C LEU A 94 -1.60 11.77 0.64
N THR A 95 -2.37 11.60 1.71
CA THR A 95 -3.83 11.64 1.63
C THR A 95 -4.46 12.30 2.84
N THR A 96 -5.69 12.78 2.69
CA THR A 96 -6.48 13.31 3.80
C THR A 96 -7.29 12.25 4.53
N PHE A 97 -7.43 11.06 3.96
CA PHE A 97 -8.33 10.01 4.45
C PHE A 97 -7.58 8.77 4.94
N GLN A 98 -8.07 8.21 6.05
CA GLN A 98 -7.73 6.88 6.53
C GLN A 98 -8.78 5.91 5.98
N ASP A 99 -8.53 5.36 4.80
CA ASP A 99 -9.41 4.38 4.18
C ASP A 99 -8.64 3.07 4.04
N ASP A 100 -9.07 2.06 4.78
CA ASP A 100 -8.40 0.76 4.88
C ASP A 100 -8.26 0.07 3.52
N GLU A 101 -9.19 0.32 2.59
CA GLU A 101 -9.14 -0.24 1.24
C GLU A 101 -7.97 0.37 0.45
N TYR A 102 -7.80 1.69 0.49
CA TYR A 102 -6.69 2.35 -0.19
C TYR A 102 -5.34 2.01 0.44
N ILE A 103 -5.28 1.93 1.76
CA ILE A 103 -4.05 1.52 2.47
C ILE A 103 -3.66 0.10 2.06
N THR A 104 -4.63 -0.83 2.07
CA THR A 104 -4.41 -2.23 1.67
C THR A 104 -3.96 -2.33 0.21
N LYS A 105 -4.58 -1.57 -0.69
CA LYS A 105 -4.21 -1.55 -2.11
C LYS A 105 -2.80 -1.00 -2.31
N ALA A 106 -2.45 0.14 -1.69
CA ALA A 106 -1.12 0.73 -1.75
C ALA A 106 -0.03 -0.24 -1.26
N LEU A 107 -0.30 -0.95 -0.15
CA LEU A 107 0.56 -2.00 0.38
C LEU A 107 0.77 -3.14 -0.61
N SER A 108 -0.33 -3.63 -1.21
CA SER A 108 -0.29 -4.75 -2.15
C SER A 108 0.48 -4.43 -3.43
N LEU A 109 0.49 -3.15 -3.85
CA LEU A 109 1.24 -2.65 -4.99
C LEU A 109 2.75 -2.52 -4.71
N GLY A 110 3.17 -2.55 -3.44
CA GLY A 110 4.57 -2.37 -3.06
C GLY A 110 5.00 -0.90 -2.93
N CYS A 111 4.07 0.02 -2.75
CA CYS A 111 4.38 1.42 -2.48
C CYS A 111 5.22 1.57 -1.20
N ARG A 112 6.07 2.59 -1.15
CA ARG A 112 7.05 2.76 -0.08
C ARG A 112 6.52 3.50 1.13
N GLY A 113 5.29 3.98 1.08
CA GLY A 113 4.67 4.56 2.27
C GLY A 113 3.33 5.23 2.03
N TYR A 114 2.74 5.64 3.14
CA TYR A 114 1.43 6.25 3.22
C TYR A 114 1.41 7.23 4.40
N LEU A 115 1.21 8.50 4.12
CA LEU A 115 1.16 9.57 5.12
C LEU A 115 -0.15 10.35 5.04
N LEU A 116 -0.55 10.91 6.15
CA LEU A 116 -1.67 11.84 6.18
C LEU A 116 -1.21 13.28 5.93
N LYS A 117 -1.89 14.00 5.04
CA LYS A 117 -1.61 15.42 4.70
C LYS A 117 -1.63 16.32 5.94
N GLN A 118 -2.41 15.98 6.97
CA GLN A 118 -2.45 16.72 8.25
C GLN A 118 -1.14 16.60 9.05
N HIS A 119 -0.30 15.59 8.77
CA HIS A 119 0.98 15.37 9.44
C HIS A 119 2.17 15.78 8.55
N ILE A 120 2.03 16.87 7.82
CA ILE A 120 3.04 17.35 6.84
C ILE A 120 4.45 17.53 7.45
N LYS A 121 4.56 17.74 8.78
CA LYS A 121 5.84 17.78 9.48
C LYS A 121 6.63 16.47 9.41
N GLY A 122 5.94 15.35 9.15
CA GLY A 122 6.53 14.03 8.98
C GLY A 122 7.08 13.75 7.58
N ILE A 123 6.85 14.65 6.60
CA ILE A 123 7.17 14.38 5.20
C ILE A 123 8.68 14.24 4.95
N LEU A 124 9.50 15.13 5.50
CA LEU A 124 10.95 15.10 5.30
C LEU A 124 11.58 13.83 5.91
N PRO A 125 11.32 13.48 7.19
CA PRO A 125 11.78 12.20 7.74
C PRO A 125 11.30 10.98 6.94
N ALA A 126 10.08 11.04 6.38
CA ALA A 126 9.54 9.96 5.58
C ALA A 126 10.26 9.81 4.23
N ILE A 127 10.57 10.92 3.56
CA ILE A 127 11.39 10.91 2.33
C ILE A 127 12.73 10.26 2.62
N ASP A 128 13.44 10.70 3.66
CA ASP A 128 14.74 10.14 4.02
C ASP A 128 14.67 8.64 4.32
N ALA A 129 13.64 8.19 5.04
CA ALA A 129 13.42 6.79 5.36
C ALA A 129 13.14 5.96 4.09
N VAL A 130 12.28 6.44 3.19
CA VAL A 130 11.98 5.78 1.89
C VAL A 130 13.23 5.70 1.01
N MET A 131 14.03 6.77 0.97
CA MET A 131 15.28 6.77 0.20
C MET A 131 16.32 5.80 0.75
N ASN A 132 16.28 5.53 2.06
CA ASN A 132 17.07 4.49 2.72
C ASN A 132 16.47 3.07 2.64
N GLY A 133 15.42 2.88 1.83
CA GLY A 133 14.81 1.58 1.58
C GLY A 133 13.79 1.14 2.64
N GLN A 134 13.42 2.01 3.57
CA GLN A 134 12.40 1.74 4.57
C GLN A 134 11.00 1.94 3.99
N ILE A 135 10.01 1.30 4.60
CA ILE A 135 8.59 1.54 4.33
C ILE A 135 8.05 2.39 5.47
N VAL A 136 7.32 3.46 5.13
CA VAL A 136 6.86 4.46 6.10
C VAL A 136 5.33 4.51 6.14
N TYR A 137 4.79 4.50 7.35
CA TYR A 137 3.37 4.72 7.57
C TYR A 137 3.17 5.77 8.65
N ASP A 138 2.14 6.58 8.47
CA ASP A 138 1.72 7.51 9.50
C ASP A 138 1.34 6.75 10.78
N SER A 139 1.84 7.18 11.92
CA SER A 139 1.64 6.51 13.21
C SER A 139 0.18 6.47 13.69
N THR A 140 -0.68 7.30 13.11
CA THR A 140 -2.11 7.33 13.40
C THR A 140 -2.92 6.44 12.46
N ILE A 141 -2.30 5.98 11.38
CA ILE A 141 -2.87 4.92 10.58
C ILE A 141 -2.75 3.66 11.43
N GLU A 142 -3.87 3.25 12.02
CA GLU A 142 -4.00 1.83 12.33
C GLU A 142 -3.73 1.15 11.00
N MET A 143 -2.45 0.72 10.85
CA MET A 143 -2.17 -0.17 9.73
C MET A 143 -3.37 -1.10 9.72
N PRO A 144 -4.12 -1.24 8.58
CA PRO A 144 -4.77 -2.49 8.42
C PRO A 144 -3.57 -3.39 8.64
N VAL A 145 -3.37 -3.74 9.90
CA VAL A 145 -2.53 -4.89 10.15
C VAL A 145 -3.10 -5.73 9.04
N LYS A 146 -2.26 -5.94 7.90
CA LYS A 146 -2.31 -7.30 7.50
C LYS A 146 -2.22 -7.83 8.88
N LYS A 147 -3.37 -8.11 9.50
CA LYS A 147 -3.37 -9.33 10.17
C LYS A 147 -2.73 -10.13 9.07
N THR A 148 -1.36 -10.19 8.98
CA THR A 148 -0.75 -11.45 8.74
C THR A 148 -1.49 -12.24 9.79
N PHE A 149 -2.73 -12.43 9.42
CA PHE A 149 -3.19 -13.72 9.62
C PHE A 149 -2.08 -14.45 8.89
N GLU A 150 -1.03 -14.83 9.63
CA GLU A 150 -0.54 -16.16 9.38
C GLU A 150 -1.84 -16.82 9.04
N LYS A 151 -2.08 -17.07 7.71
CA LYS A 151 -3.21 -17.89 7.29
C LYS A 151 -2.93 -19.09 8.13
N LYS A 152 -3.57 -19.15 9.32
CA LYS A 152 -3.44 -20.26 10.20
C LYS A 152 -3.91 -21.38 9.32
N SER A 153 -2.95 -21.97 8.65
CA SER A 153 -3.16 -22.92 7.59
C SER A 153 -3.12 -24.24 8.29
N SER A 154 -4.24 -24.88 8.38
CA SER A 154 -4.22 -26.30 8.71
C SER A 154 -3.41 -27.00 7.63
N ALA A 155 -2.35 -27.69 8.02
CA ALA A 155 -1.53 -28.49 7.10
C ALA A 155 -2.34 -29.57 6.33
N HIS A 156 -3.58 -29.79 6.73
CA HIS A 156 -4.53 -30.74 6.14
C HIS A 156 -5.52 -30.11 5.15
N LEU A 157 -5.55 -28.75 5.03
CA LEU A 157 -6.46 -28.05 4.14
C LEU A 157 -5.70 -27.48 2.93
N SER A 158 -6.32 -27.56 1.75
CA SER A 158 -5.81 -26.88 0.55
C SER A 158 -5.84 -25.35 0.73
N GLU A 159 -5.12 -24.62 -0.13
CA GLU A 159 -5.12 -23.14 -0.11
C GLU A 159 -6.53 -22.56 -0.25
N ARG A 160 -7.37 -23.13 -1.13
CA ARG A 160 -8.75 -22.71 -1.31
C ARG A 160 -9.65 -23.01 -0.10
N GLU A 161 -9.43 -24.13 0.58
CA GLU A 161 -10.17 -24.48 1.80
C GLU A 161 -9.77 -23.55 2.96
N ASN A 162 -8.49 -23.22 3.07
CA ASN A 162 -8.00 -22.26 4.05
C ASN A 162 -8.53 -20.84 3.78
N GLU A 163 -8.59 -20.41 2.52
CA GLU A 163 -9.18 -19.13 2.13
C GLU A 163 -10.67 -19.07 2.47
N LEU A 164 -11.42 -20.14 2.15
CA LEU A 164 -12.84 -20.23 2.49
C LEU A 164 -13.06 -20.20 4.00
N LEU A 165 -12.28 -20.97 4.75
CA LEU A 165 -12.34 -21.02 6.22
C LEU A 165 -12.08 -19.64 6.83
N TYR A 166 -11.09 -18.92 6.33
CA TYR A 166 -10.79 -17.55 6.72
C TYR A 166 -11.98 -16.61 6.46
N LEU A 167 -12.54 -16.61 5.25
CA LEU A 167 -13.66 -15.73 4.90
C LEU A 167 -14.92 -16.02 5.74
N VAL A 168 -15.12 -17.28 6.11
CA VAL A 168 -16.19 -17.66 7.04
C VAL A 168 -15.93 -17.11 8.45
N ALA A 169 -14.71 -17.20 8.94
CA ALA A 169 -14.31 -16.70 10.25
C ALA A 169 -14.44 -15.17 10.35
N GLU A 170 -14.18 -14.45 9.25
CA GLU A 170 -14.38 -12.99 9.13
C GLU A 170 -15.87 -12.60 9.03
N GLY A 171 -16.79 -13.57 8.96
CA GLY A 171 -18.22 -13.30 8.98
C GLY A 171 -18.87 -13.04 7.61
N PHE A 172 -18.13 -13.14 6.50
CA PHE A 172 -18.66 -12.93 5.14
C PHE A 172 -19.76 -13.94 4.81
N ASN A 173 -20.86 -13.50 4.23
CA ASN A 173 -21.92 -14.38 3.73
C ASN A 173 -21.54 -15.07 2.41
N ASN A 174 -22.34 -16.05 1.94
CA ASN A 174 -21.98 -16.83 0.75
C ASN A 174 -21.85 -16.00 -0.53
N LYS A 175 -22.61 -14.92 -0.67
CA LYS A 175 -22.55 -14.02 -1.81
C LYS A 175 -21.24 -13.24 -1.80
N GLU A 176 -20.89 -12.68 -0.65
CA GLU A 176 -19.63 -11.94 -0.47
C GLU A 176 -18.41 -12.84 -0.66
N ILE A 177 -18.48 -14.09 -0.17
CA ILE A 177 -17.43 -15.09 -0.39
C ILE A 177 -17.31 -15.44 -1.88
N ALA A 178 -18.45 -15.62 -2.56
CA ALA A 178 -18.47 -15.91 -3.99
C ALA A 178 -17.79 -14.79 -4.81
N GLU A 179 -18.07 -13.54 -4.49
CA GLU A 179 -17.43 -12.37 -5.10
C GLU A 179 -15.91 -12.36 -4.85
N LYS A 180 -15.49 -12.58 -3.60
CA LYS A 180 -14.05 -12.56 -3.21
C LYS A 180 -13.24 -13.72 -3.81
N MET A 181 -13.84 -14.90 -3.92
CA MET A 181 -13.19 -16.10 -4.46
C MET A 181 -13.40 -16.27 -5.97
N TYR A 182 -14.11 -15.35 -6.63
CA TYR A 182 -14.49 -15.44 -8.05
C TYR A 182 -15.25 -16.73 -8.39
N LEU A 183 -16.23 -17.07 -7.54
CA LEU A 183 -17.05 -18.29 -7.65
C LEU A 183 -18.54 -17.94 -7.74
N SER A 184 -19.38 -18.95 -8.03
CA SER A 184 -20.82 -18.82 -7.83
C SER A 184 -21.19 -19.13 -6.36
N GLU A 185 -22.31 -18.54 -5.86
CA GLU A 185 -22.80 -18.85 -4.51
C GLU A 185 -23.09 -20.36 -4.32
N GLY A 186 -23.52 -21.05 -5.38
CA GLY A 186 -23.73 -22.50 -5.38
C GLY A 186 -22.43 -23.25 -5.15
N THR A 187 -21.35 -22.82 -5.79
CA THR A 187 -19.99 -23.38 -5.62
C THR A 187 -19.49 -23.16 -4.19
N VAL A 188 -19.66 -21.95 -3.65
CA VAL A 188 -19.30 -21.63 -2.26
C VAL A 188 -20.06 -22.54 -1.27
N ARG A 189 -21.36 -22.74 -1.49
CA ARG A 189 -22.17 -23.63 -0.65
C ARG A 189 -21.65 -25.06 -0.65
N ASN A 190 -21.29 -25.58 -1.83
CA ASN A 190 -20.72 -26.92 -1.96
C ASN A 190 -19.36 -27.03 -1.25
N TYR A 191 -18.50 -26.03 -1.38
CA TYR A 191 -17.21 -25.99 -0.69
C TYR A 191 -17.35 -25.90 0.82
N LEU A 192 -18.33 -25.13 1.32
CA LEU A 192 -18.63 -25.07 2.75
C LEU A 192 -19.11 -26.43 3.29
N SER A 193 -20.00 -27.11 2.56
CA SER A 193 -20.47 -28.45 2.96
C SER A 193 -19.33 -29.47 3.02
N ALA A 194 -18.48 -29.49 2.00
CA ALA A 194 -17.31 -30.37 1.97
C ALA A 194 -16.29 -30.06 3.09
N LEU A 195 -16.10 -28.76 3.39
CA LEU A 195 -15.20 -28.34 4.46
C LEU A 195 -15.73 -28.71 5.84
N LEU A 196 -17.03 -28.55 6.07
CA LEU A 196 -17.69 -28.98 7.30
C LEU A 196 -17.57 -30.49 7.52
N GLU A 197 -17.81 -31.29 6.47
CA GLU A 197 -17.63 -32.73 6.50
C GLU A 197 -16.18 -33.14 6.79
N LYS A 198 -15.23 -32.52 6.08
CA LYS A 198 -13.79 -32.78 6.23
C LYS A 198 -13.26 -32.50 7.63
N LEU A 199 -13.78 -31.45 8.29
CA LEU A 199 -13.38 -31.04 9.64
C LEU A 199 -14.28 -31.63 10.73
N GLU A 200 -15.26 -32.47 10.40
CA GLU A 200 -16.24 -33.07 11.31
C GLU A 200 -17.02 -32.01 12.12
N LEU A 201 -17.31 -30.86 11.50
CA LEU A 201 -18.01 -29.73 12.11
C LEU A 201 -19.47 -29.70 11.64
N ARG A 202 -20.36 -29.19 12.51
CA ARG A 202 -21.81 -29.25 12.27
C ARG A 202 -22.35 -28.06 11.49
N ASP A 203 -21.77 -26.90 11.66
CA ASP A 203 -22.27 -25.65 11.12
C ASP A 203 -21.19 -24.61 10.90
N ARG A 204 -21.57 -23.51 10.23
CA ARG A 204 -20.72 -22.37 9.90
C ARG A 204 -20.10 -21.70 11.13
N THR A 205 -20.83 -21.66 12.25
CA THR A 205 -20.33 -21.06 13.50
C THR A 205 -19.17 -21.88 14.04
N GLN A 206 -19.25 -23.20 13.94
CA GLN A 206 -18.14 -24.08 14.33
C GLN A 206 -16.91 -23.93 13.42
N LEU A 207 -17.10 -23.63 12.13
CA LEU A 207 -15.98 -23.28 11.25
C LEU A 207 -15.24 -22.02 11.74
N ALA A 208 -15.99 -20.97 12.08
CA ALA A 208 -15.41 -19.76 12.62
C ALA A 208 -14.68 -20.00 13.96
N VAL A 209 -15.30 -20.77 14.87
CA VAL A 209 -14.68 -21.15 16.15
C VAL A 209 -13.41 -21.99 15.93
N TYR A 210 -13.45 -22.93 14.98
CA TYR A 210 -12.29 -23.75 14.61
C TYR A 210 -11.12 -22.89 14.17
N TYR A 211 -11.37 -21.92 13.28
CA TYR A 211 -10.36 -20.99 12.79
C TYR A 211 -9.64 -20.25 13.93
N TYR A 212 -10.38 -19.79 14.95
CA TYR A 212 -9.81 -19.01 16.05
C TYR A 212 -9.21 -19.84 17.20
N LYS A 213 -9.56 -21.11 17.31
CA LYS A 213 -9.11 -21.97 18.42
C LYS A 213 -8.04 -22.99 18.04
N GLU A 214 -8.14 -23.53 16.83
CA GLU A 214 -7.28 -24.65 16.41
C GLU A 214 -6.17 -24.19 15.45
N LEU A 215 -6.29 -23.01 14.92
CA LEU A 215 -5.31 -22.37 14.10
C LEU A 215 -4.82 -21.06 14.73
#